data_c0c1634182c7ee04279a77b465784824
#
_entry.id   c0c1634182c7ee04279a77b465784824
#
_cell.length_a   1.000
_cell.length_b   1.000
_cell.length_c   1.000
_cell.angle_alpha   90.00
_cell.angle_beta   90.00
_cell.angle_gamma   90.00
#
_symmetry.space_group_name_H-M   'P 1'
#
loop_
_entity.id
_entity.type
_entity.pdbx_description
1 polymer ?
#
loop_
_entity_poly.entity_id
_entity_poly.type
_entity_poly.pdbx_seq_one_letter_code
_entity_poly.pdbx_strand_id
1 'polypeptide(L)'
;THLFSSAASDVYKRQVSLEGETPDYVAIAREAAAEIGYTSHDIGMDATTPALCDVLVYVTTQSAYINQGVDRDSVESQGAGDQGLMFGFACDETEAYDELKGRFFPLPAALSQRLSRRLRIVREENILPWARPDGKTQVTVAYNEDGSVLGVDTVVVAIQHDKHLKDQFGGSIDAELEHVRQSIIEHVVEVTIPQELLLPNYKLIVNGTGRFADPGGP
;
A
#
# COMPACT_ATOMS: atom_id res chain seq x y z
N THR A 1 17.18 3.65 12.03
CA THR A 1 17.88 4.45 11.03
C THR A 1 17.07 4.47 9.74
N HIS A 2 16.13 5.32 9.58
CA HIS A 2 16.09 6.38 8.58
C HIS A 2 16.14 5.96 7.16
N LEU A 3 15.21 5.24 6.72
CA LEU A 3 14.90 5.37 5.32
C LEU A 3 13.61 6.16 5.25
N PHE A 4 13.79 7.43 5.49
CA PHE A 4 12.98 8.34 4.75
C PHE A 4 13.24 8.02 3.30
N SER A 5 12.30 7.44 2.62
CA SER A 5 12.38 7.49 1.20
C SER A 5 12.47 8.96 0.88
N SER A 6 13.53 9.36 0.21
CA SER A 6 13.64 10.69 -0.35
C SER A 6 12.40 11.05 -1.19
N ALA A 7 11.68 10.06 -1.65
CA ALA A 7 10.38 10.18 -2.28
C ALA A 7 9.32 10.84 -1.39
N ALA A 8 9.34 10.65 -0.08
CA ALA A 8 8.36 11.29 0.79
C ALA A 8 8.61 12.77 0.99
N SER A 9 9.85 13.23 0.86
CA SER A 9 10.19 14.65 1.01
C SER A 9 9.99 15.46 -0.26
N ASP A 10 10.02 14.83 -1.43
CA ASP A 10 9.95 15.53 -2.70
C ASP A 10 8.55 15.80 -3.21
N VAL A 11 7.60 15.08 -2.69
CA VAL A 11 6.40 14.82 -3.45
C VAL A 11 5.32 15.83 -3.20
N TYR A 12 5.42 16.63 -2.15
CA TYR A 12 4.18 17.25 -1.70
C TYR A 12 4.24 18.74 -1.48
N LYS A 13 4.86 19.45 -2.37
CA LYS A 13 4.52 20.86 -2.59
C LYS A 13 3.14 20.92 -3.26
N ARG A 14 2.10 20.73 -2.47
CA ARG A 14 0.74 20.99 -2.93
C ARG A 14 0.34 22.38 -2.50
N GLN A 15 -0.15 23.13 -3.45
CA GLN A 15 -0.82 24.38 -3.18
C GLN A 15 -2.29 24.09 -2.94
N VAL A 16 -2.81 24.64 -1.86
CA VAL A 16 -4.23 24.60 -1.54
C VAL A 16 -4.66 26.04 -1.34
N SER A 17 -5.65 26.47 -2.11
CA SER A 17 -6.38 27.69 -1.82
C SER A 17 -7.47 27.35 -0.82
N LEU A 18 -7.39 27.95 0.36
CA LEU A 18 -8.37 27.71 1.42
C LEU A 18 -9.24 28.96 1.54
N GLU A 19 -10.51 28.82 1.22
CA GLU A 19 -11.55 29.77 1.60
C GLU A 19 -12.17 29.32 2.91
N GLY A 20 -11.96 30.07 4.00
CA GLY A 20 -12.52 29.75 5.30
C GLY A 20 -11.48 29.32 6.34
N GLU A 21 -11.89 28.40 7.22
CA GLU A 21 -11.04 27.93 8.33
C GLU A 21 -9.92 27.01 7.83
N THR A 22 -8.74 27.17 8.42
CA THR A 22 -7.62 26.27 8.15
C THR A 22 -7.96 24.86 8.65
N PRO A 23 -7.77 23.81 7.83
CA PRO A 23 -8.00 22.43 8.26
C PRO A 23 -7.14 22.07 9.47
N ASP A 24 -7.68 21.24 10.35
CA ASP A 24 -6.88 20.61 11.40
C ASP A 24 -6.06 19.47 10.80
N TYR A 25 -4.85 19.81 10.30
CA TYR A 25 -3.95 18.85 9.68
C TYR A 25 -3.56 17.71 10.63
N VAL A 26 -3.47 17.98 11.93
CA VAL A 26 -3.13 16.98 12.94
C VAL A 26 -4.25 15.97 13.09
N ALA A 27 -5.49 16.45 13.21
CA ALA A 27 -6.67 15.58 13.30
C ALA A 27 -6.82 14.71 12.05
N ILE A 28 -6.72 15.31 10.87
CA ILE A 28 -6.81 14.59 9.58
C ILE A 28 -5.74 13.50 9.46
N ALA A 29 -4.48 13.81 9.80
CA ALA A 29 -3.40 12.84 9.72
C ALA A 29 -3.61 11.66 10.69
N ARG A 30 -4.07 11.94 11.92
CA ARG A 30 -4.37 10.90 12.91
C ARG A 30 -5.55 10.03 12.50
N GLU A 31 -6.62 10.63 12.02
CA GLU A 31 -7.80 9.94 11.54
C GLU A 31 -7.44 8.98 10.39
N ALA A 32 -6.70 9.46 9.40
CA ALA A 32 -6.25 8.65 8.28
C ALA A 32 -5.39 7.45 8.73
N ALA A 33 -4.47 7.66 9.67
CA ALA A 33 -3.65 6.57 10.20
C ALA A 33 -4.48 5.57 11.04
N ALA A 34 -5.44 6.06 11.83
CA ALA A 34 -6.33 5.21 12.61
C ALA A 34 -7.27 4.38 11.73
N GLU A 35 -7.80 4.94 10.63
CA GLU A 35 -8.63 4.24 9.65
C GLU A 35 -7.87 3.08 8.99
N ILE A 36 -6.56 3.23 8.75
CA ILE A 36 -5.70 2.16 8.24
C ILE A 36 -5.54 1.05 9.28
N GLY A 37 -5.75 1.33 10.57
CA GLY A 37 -5.68 0.37 11.65
C GLY A 37 -4.52 0.57 12.63
N TYR A 38 -3.82 1.71 12.58
CA TYR A 38 -2.79 2.07 13.56
C TYR A 38 -3.42 2.66 14.82
N THR A 39 -3.97 1.78 15.64
CA THR A 39 -4.78 2.13 16.83
C THR A 39 -4.20 1.58 18.14
N SER A 40 -2.99 1.04 18.12
CA SER A 40 -2.34 0.46 19.29
C SER A 40 -0.83 0.46 19.13
N HIS A 41 -0.13 0.69 20.22
CA HIS A 41 1.34 0.60 20.25
C HIS A 41 1.87 -0.78 19.82
N ASP A 42 1.13 -1.84 20.10
CA ASP A 42 1.49 -3.21 19.70
C ASP A 42 1.48 -3.43 18.18
N ILE A 43 0.84 -2.53 17.44
CA ILE A 43 0.77 -2.56 15.97
C ILE A 43 1.90 -1.71 15.35
N GLY A 44 2.54 -0.86 16.14
CA GLY A 44 3.63 0.03 15.74
C GLY A 44 3.39 1.47 16.10
N MET A 45 2.15 1.96 16.00
CA MET A 45 1.76 3.31 16.31
C MET A 45 0.32 3.34 16.81
N ASP A 46 0.03 4.20 17.78
CA ASP A 46 -1.33 4.53 18.19
C ASP A 46 -1.68 5.96 17.77
N ALA A 47 -2.29 6.09 16.60
CA ALA A 47 -2.72 7.38 16.08
C ALA A 47 -3.90 7.99 16.85
N THR A 48 -4.62 7.18 17.65
CA THR A 48 -5.76 7.65 18.45
C THR A 48 -5.32 8.37 19.73
N THR A 49 -4.08 8.09 20.19
CA THR A 49 -3.53 8.66 21.41
C THR A 49 -2.46 9.71 21.10
N PRO A 50 -2.72 11.02 21.35
CA PRO A 50 -1.76 12.09 21.04
C PRO A 50 -0.37 11.91 21.62
N ALA A 51 -0.25 11.31 22.80
CA ALA A 51 1.04 11.07 23.45
C ALA A 51 1.87 9.96 22.80
N LEU A 52 1.28 9.14 21.93
CA LEU A 52 1.92 7.99 21.30
C LEU A 52 2.12 8.17 19.77
N CYS A 53 1.74 9.32 19.24
CA CYS A 53 1.91 9.65 17.83
C CYS A 53 2.09 11.16 17.67
N ASP A 54 3.31 11.60 17.41
CA ASP A 54 3.60 12.99 17.11
C ASP A 54 3.30 13.30 15.64
N VAL A 55 2.58 14.38 15.40
CA VAL A 55 2.31 14.91 14.06
C VAL A 55 2.98 16.27 13.94
N LEU A 56 3.98 16.37 13.07
CA LEU A 56 4.68 17.61 12.78
C LEU A 56 4.11 18.23 11.50
N VAL A 57 3.61 19.45 11.60
CA VAL A 57 3.00 20.17 10.48
C VAL A 57 3.89 21.35 10.07
N TYR A 58 4.29 21.35 8.81
CA TYR A 58 5.07 22.43 8.21
C TYR A 58 4.30 23.00 7.03
N VAL A 59 3.75 24.19 7.21
CA VAL A 59 3.01 24.92 6.17
C VAL A 59 3.68 26.25 5.94
N THR A 60 3.97 26.56 4.67
CA THR A 60 4.50 27.86 4.23
C THR A 60 3.51 28.56 3.33
N THR A 61 3.33 29.84 3.53
CA THR A 61 2.48 30.66 2.66
C THR A 61 3.18 30.88 1.32
N GLN A 62 2.46 30.64 0.24
CA GLN A 62 2.93 30.89 -1.12
C GLN A 62 3.13 32.39 -1.36
N SER A 63 4.13 32.74 -2.19
CA SER A 63 4.33 34.10 -2.65
C SER A 63 3.08 34.64 -3.36
N ALA A 64 2.65 35.83 -3.01
CA ALA A 64 1.51 36.48 -3.65
C ALA A 64 1.69 36.66 -5.18
N TYR A 65 2.91 36.84 -5.64
CA TYR A 65 3.22 36.96 -7.09
C TYR A 65 3.00 35.63 -7.83
N ILE A 66 3.33 34.51 -7.22
CA ILE A 66 3.06 33.19 -7.80
C ILE A 66 1.57 32.92 -7.77
N ASN A 67 0.90 33.26 -6.66
CA ASN A 67 -0.53 33.04 -6.52
C ASN A 67 -1.37 33.77 -7.58
N GLN A 68 -0.97 34.97 -8.00
CA GLN A 68 -1.61 35.69 -9.12
C GLN A 68 -1.64 34.91 -10.44
N GLY A 69 -0.66 34.02 -10.65
CA GLY A 69 -0.59 33.15 -11.82
C GLY A 69 -1.41 31.86 -11.67
N VAL A 70 -1.66 31.44 -10.44
CA VAL A 70 -2.35 30.18 -10.10
C VAL A 70 -3.84 30.41 -9.91
N ASP A 71 -4.20 31.39 -9.10
CA ASP A 71 -5.59 31.67 -8.71
C ASP A 71 -6.30 32.43 -9.84
N ARG A 72 -7.36 31.85 -10.36
CA ARG A 72 -8.13 32.35 -11.49
C ARG A 72 -9.62 32.24 -11.19
N ASP A 73 -10.42 32.93 -12.00
CA ASP A 73 -11.87 33.04 -11.84
C ASP A 73 -12.64 31.73 -11.99
N SER A 74 -12.03 30.67 -12.53
CA SER A 74 -12.63 29.35 -12.68
C SER A 74 -11.61 28.24 -12.53
N VAL A 75 -12.08 27.04 -12.15
CA VAL A 75 -11.27 25.82 -12.01
C VAL A 75 -10.57 25.47 -13.33
N GLU A 76 -11.26 25.67 -14.46
CA GLU A 76 -10.71 25.35 -15.79
C GLU A 76 -9.58 26.29 -16.21
N SER A 77 -9.57 27.52 -15.68
CA SER A 77 -8.55 28.52 -15.97
C SER A 77 -7.39 28.53 -14.97
N GLN A 78 -7.49 27.71 -13.90
CA GLN A 78 -6.47 27.68 -12.85
C GLN A 78 -5.09 27.35 -13.39
N GLY A 79 -4.09 28.14 -13.01
CA GLY A 79 -2.71 27.93 -13.42
C GLY A 79 -1.98 26.90 -12.55
N ALA A 80 -0.85 26.44 -13.03
CA ALA A 80 0.05 25.60 -12.25
C ALA A 80 0.97 26.44 -11.36
N GLY A 81 1.19 26.03 -10.13
CA GLY A 81 2.09 26.71 -9.19
C GLY A 81 3.57 26.49 -9.48
N ASP A 82 3.91 25.55 -10.34
CA ASP A 82 5.27 25.25 -10.78
C ASP A 82 5.24 24.55 -12.14
N GLN A 83 6.41 24.41 -12.76
CA GLN A 83 6.58 23.59 -13.95
C GLN A 83 6.29 22.13 -13.62
N GLY A 84 5.73 21.40 -14.58
CA GLY A 84 5.44 19.98 -14.43
C GLY A 84 5.69 19.21 -15.72
N LEU A 85 6.25 18.02 -15.59
CA LEU A 85 6.34 17.01 -16.63
C LEU A 85 5.73 15.71 -16.08
N MET A 86 4.81 15.12 -16.82
CA MET A 86 4.14 13.90 -16.42
C MET A 86 4.27 12.86 -17.51
N PHE A 87 4.50 11.62 -17.10
CA PHE A 87 4.47 10.46 -17.98
C PHE A 87 3.21 9.65 -17.70
N GLY A 88 2.56 9.21 -18.75
CA GLY A 88 1.46 8.27 -18.68
C GLY A 88 1.82 6.99 -19.44
N PHE A 89 1.38 5.85 -18.92
CA PHE A 89 1.54 4.57 -19.57
C PHE A 89 0.24 3.77 -19.45
N ALA A 90 -0.17 3.12 -20.52
CA ALA A 90 -1.28 2.18 -20.55
C ALA A 90 -0.92 1.03 -21.46
N CYS A 91 -1.40 -0.18 -21.13
CA CYS A 91 -1.26 -1.38 -21.94
C CYS A 91 -2.54 -2.23 -21.83
N ASP A 92 -2.68 -3.22 -22.66
CA ASP A 92 -3.85 -4.09 -22.72
C ASP A 92 -3.70 -5.42 -21.97
N GLU A 93 -2.60 -5.58 -21.22
CA GLU A 93 -2.29 -6.82 -20.50
C GLU A 93 -3.41 -7.26 -19.56
N THR A 94 -4.12 -6.31 -18.94
CA THR A 94 -5.24 -6.63 -18.05
C THR A 94 -6.54 -6.94 -18.78
N GLU A 95 -6.65 -6.59 -20.06
CA GLU A 95 -7.90 -6.67 -20.80
C GLU A 95 -8.28 -8.12 -21.19
N ALA A 96 -7.31 -9.04 -21.15
CA ALA A 96 -7.54 -10.47 -21.36
C ALA A 96 -8.24 -11.17 -20.16
N TYR A 97 -8.32 -10.53 -19.00
CA TYR A 97 -8.82 -11.13 -17.76
C TYR A 97 -10.06 -10.37 -17.27
N ASP A 98 -11.21 -11.04 -17.24
CA ASP A 98 -12.50 -10.41 -16.93
C ASP A 98 -12.52 -9.61 -15.63
N GLU A 99 -11.82 -10.09 -14.62
CA GLU A 99 -11.73 -9.41 -13.32
C GLU A 99 -10.86 -8.14 -13.33
N LEU A 100 -10.03 -7.96 -14.35
CA LEU A 100 -9.09 -6.85 -14.50
C LEU A 100 -9.46 -5.93 -15.67
N LYS A 101 -10.41 -6.34 -16.48
CA LYS A 101 -10.82 -5.66 -17.70
C LYS A 101 -11.24 -4.20 -17.48
N GLY A 102 -10.93 -3.34 -18.42
CA GLY A 102 -11.22 -1.90 -18.37
C GLY A 102 -10.17 -1.09 -17.60
N ARG A 103 -9.09 -1.71 -17.15
CA ARG A 103 -8.03 -1.03 -16.40
C ARG A 103 -6.90 -0.49 -17.28
N PHE A 104 -6.62 -1.15 -18.39
CA PHE A 104 -5.51 -0.82 -19.28
C PHE A 104 -4.18 -0.63 -18.55
N PHE A 105 -3.87 -1.54 -17.65
CA PHE A 105 -2.81 -1.42 -16.66
C PHE A 105 -1.82 -2.58 -16.76
N PRO A 106 -0.51 -2.37 -16.46
CA PRO A 106 0.46 -3.46 -16.43
C PRO A 106 0.03 -4.57 -15.46
N LEU A 107 -0.01 -5.81 -15.94
CA LEU A 107 -0.51 -6.96 -15.18
C LEU A 107 0.18 -7.16 -13.82
N PRO A 108 1.52 -7.10 -13.70
CA PRO A 108 2.17 -7.27 -12.40
C PRO A 108 1.75 -6.19 -11.40
N ALA A 109 1.58 -4.95 -11.85
CA ALA A 109 1.13 -3.87 -10.99
C ALA A 109 -0.35 -4.02 -10.59
N ALA A 110 -1.21 -4.43 -11.51
CA ALA A 110 -2.62 -4.71 -11.22
C ALA A 110 -2.78 -5.83 -10.19
N LEU A 111 -2.05 -6.93 -10.35
CA LEU A 111 -2.10 -8.07 -9.43
C LEU A 111 -1.52 -7.73 -8.06
N SER A 112 -0.39 -7.00 -7.99
CA SER A 112 0.18 -6.60 -6.71
C SER A 112 -0.76 -5.66 -5.93
N GLN A 113 -1.42 -4.71 -6.59
CA GLN A 113 -2.42 -3.86 -5.96
C GLN A 113 -3.65 -4.65 -5.48
N ARG A 114 -4.10 -5.65 -6.22
CA ARG A 114 -5.20 -6.53 -5.78
C ARG A 114 -4.82 -7.33 -4.55
N LEU A 115 -3.61 -7.91 -4.52
CA LEU A 115 -3.09 -8.62 -3.35
C LEU A 115 -3.04 -7.71 -2.12
N SER A 116 -2.50 -6.49 -2.27
CA SER A 116 -2.46 -5.51 -1.16
C SER A 116 -3.86 -5.16 -0.66
N ARG A 117 -4.81 -4.94 -1.56
CA ARG A 117 -6.22 -4.71 -1.19
C ARG A 117 -6.81 -5.91 -0.46
N ARG A 118 -6.50 -7.14 -0.90
CA ARG A 118 -6.98 -8.36 -0.26
C ARG A 118 -6.39 -8.53 1.15
N LEU A 119 -5.11 -8.19 1.37
CA LEU A 119 -4.51 -8.15 2.69
C LEU A 119 -5.28 -7.24 3.65
N ARG A 120 -5.71 -6.07 3.18
CA ARG A 120 -6.57 -5.18 3.96
C ARG A 120 -7.91 -5.84 4.30
N ILE A 121 -8.59 -6.42 3.30
CA ILE A 121 -9.90 -7.06 3.48
C ILE A 121 -9.84 -8.20 4.50
N VAL A 122 -8.86 -9.10 4.39
CA VAL A 122 -8.77 -10.24 5.32
C VAL A 122 -8.52 -9.82 6.76
N ARG A 123 -7.90 -8.66 6.97
CA ARG A 123 -7.72 -8.04 8.29
C ARG A 123 -9.02 -7.37 8.78
N GLU A 124 -9.62 -6.50 7.96
CA GLU A 124 -10.80 -5.71 8.33
C GLU A 124 -12.04 -6.59 8.56
N GLU A 125 -12.20 -7.63 7.76
CA GLU A 125 -13.28 -8.62 7.90
C GLU A 125 -12.97 -9.73 8.91
N ASN A 126 -11.82 -9.64 9.62
CA ASN A 126 -11.39 -10.59 10.63
C ASN A 126 -11.26 -12.03 10.10
N ILE A 127 -10.98 -12.20 8.82
CA ILE A 127 -10.69 -13.51 8.21
C ILE A 127 -9.33 -14.01 8.72
N LEU A 128 -8.35 -13.12 8.79
CA LEU A 128 -7.04 -13.35 9.38
C LEU A 128 -6.83 -12.41 10.58
N PRO A 129 -7.34 -12.76 11.77
CA PRO A 129 -7.35 -11.87 12.94
C PRO A 129 -5.96 -11.51 13.46
N TRP A 130 -4.97 -12.31 13.10
CA TRP A 130 -3.58 -12.07 13.43
C TRP A 130 -2.88 -11.07 12.49
N ALA A 131 -3.46 -10.75 11.32
CA ALA A 131 -2.86 -9.82 10.37
C ALA A 131 -2.85 -8.39 10.90
N ARG A 132 -1.77 -7.65 10.59
CA ARG A 132 -1.56 -6.26 10.98
C ARG A 132 -1.49 -5.36 9.74
N PRO A 133 -1.59 -4.02 9.88
CA PRO A 133 -1.68 -3.12 8.73
C PRO A 133 -0.43 -3.10 7.84
N ASP A 134 0.75 -3.27 8.42
CA ASP A 134 2.00 -3.21 7.66
C ASP A 134 2.17 -4.44 6.76
N GLY A 135 2.27 -4.18 5.47
CA GLY A 135 2.42 -5.24 4.49
C GLY A 135 2.80 -4.71 3.12
N LYS A 136 3.41 -5.59 2.34
CA LYS A 136 3.74 -5.31 0.94
C LYS A 136 3.52 -6.53 0.08
N THR A 137 3.28 -6.27 -1.20
CA THR A 137 3.08 -7.31 -2.22
C THR A 137 3.90 -6.99 -3.45
N GLN A 138 4.43 -8.03 -4.09
CA GLN A 138 5.13 -7.93 -5.35
C GLN A 138 4.74 -9.12 -6.22
N VAL A 139 4.57 -8.87 -7.52
CA VAL A 139 4.30 -9.90 -8.51
C VAL A 139 5.30 -9.76 -9.64
N THR A 140 5.92 -10.87 -10.02
CA THR A 140 6.76 -10.98 -11.20
C THR A 140 6.02 -11.80 -12.26
N VAL A 141 5.86 -11.21 -13.44
CA VAL A 141 5.24 -11.83 -14.60
C VAL A 141 6.32 -12.17 -15.61
N ALA A 142 6.27 -13.37 -16.15
CA ALA A 142 7.11 -13.80 -17.26
C ALA A 142 6.40 -13.48 -18.58
N TYR A 143 7.19 -13.11 -19.58
CA TYR A 143 6.73 -12.77 -20.93
C TYR A 143 7.40 -13.64 -21.98
N ASN A 144 6.70 -13.89 -23.06
CA ASN A 144 7.25 -14.49 -24.27
C ASN A 144 8.14 -13.49 -25.03
N GLU A 145 8.88 -13.96 -26.02
CA GLU A 145 9.74 -13.13 -26.87
C GLU A 145 8.95 -12.07 -27.65
N ASP A 146 7.68 -12.33 -27.95
CA ASP A 146 6.77 -11.41 -28.62
C ASP A 146 6.13 -10.37 -27.69
N GLY A 147 6.45 -10.41 -26.38
CA GLY A 147 5.92 -9.54 -25.36
C GLY A 147 4.57 -9.96 -24.78
N SER A 148 3.98 -11.06 -25.25
CA SER A 148 2.76 -11.61 -24.65
C SER A 148 3.02 -12.20 -23.25
N VAL A 149 2.00 -12.14 -22.39
CA VAL A 149 2.07 -12.68 -21.03
C VAL A 149 2.20 -14.20 -21.06
N LEU A 150 3.24 -14.75 -20.44
CA LEU A 150 3.39 -16.16 -20.21
C LEU A 150 2.71 -16.61 -18.93
N GLY A 151 2.83 -15.85 -17.87
CA GLY A 151 2.21 -16.10 -16.56
C GLY A 151 2.96 -15.51 -15.39
N VAL A 152 2.43 -15.69 -14.20
CA VAL A 152 3.05 -15.26 -12.95
C VAL A 152 4.15 -16.24 -12.55
N ASP A 153 5.37 -15.73 -12.45
CA ASP A 153 6.56 -16.50 -12.05
C ASP A 153 6.80 -16.45 -10.55
N THR A 154 6.66 -15.26 -9.95
CA THR A 154 6.95 -15.10 -8.52
C THR A 154 5.94 -14.16 -7.86
N VAL A 155 5.46 -14.56 -6.69
CA VAL A 155 4.63 -13.74 -5.80
C VAL A 155 5.36 -13.58 -4.47
N VAL A 156 5.53 -12.34 -4.03
CA VAL A 156 6.08 -12.02 -2.71
C VAL A 156 5.02 -11.31 -1.89
N VAL A 157 4.77 -11.80 -0.70
CA VAL A 157 3.89 -11.17 0.29
C VAL A 157 4.66 -11.03 1.59
N ALA A 158 4.78 -9.80 2.09
CA ALA A 158 5.20 -9.56 3.45
C ALA A 158 4.03 -8.97 4.22
N ILE A 159 3.73 -9.53 5.39
CA ILE A 159 2.63 -9.10 6.24
C ILE A 159 3.05 -9.18 7.71
N GLN A 160 2.91 -8.06 8.41
CA GLN A 160 3.06 -8.03 9.84
C GLN A 160 1.95 -8.85 10.50
N HIS A 161 2.30 -9.62 11.52
CA HIS A 161 1.36 -10.46 12.26
C HIS A 161 1.50 -10.27 13.77
N ASP A 162 0.48 -10.69 14.51
CA ASP A 162 0.44 -10.59 15.96
C ASP A 162 1.66 -11.27 16.60
N LYS A 163 2.33 -10.57 17.50
CA LYS A 163 3.50 -11.09 18.24
C LYS A 163 3.19 -12.31 19.11
N HIS A 164 1.92 -12.49 19.50
CA HIS A 164 1.43 -13.59 20.31
C HIS A 164 0.91 -14.77 19.48
N LEU A 165 0.90 -14.67 18.14
CA LEU A 165 0.44 -15.75 17.28
C LEU A 165 1.18 -17.07 17.55
N LYS A 166 2.48 -17.02 17.79
CA LYS A 166 3.33 -18.18 18.13
C LYS A 166 2.83 -18.96 19.35
N ASP A 167 2.12 -18.30 20.29
CA ASP A 167 1.66 -18.93 21.52
C ASP A 167 0.61 -20.01 21.23
N GLN A 168 -0.14 -19.88 20.12
CA GLN A 168 -1.07 -20.88 19.61
C GLN A 168 -0.36 -22.17 19.13
N PHE A 169 0.94 -22.07 18.85
CA PHE A 169 1.79 -23.16 18.38
C PHE A 169 2.83 -23.59 19.41
N GLY A 170 2.54 -23.38 20.70
CA GLY A 170 3.47 -23.72 21.78
C GLY A 170 4.80 -22.96 21.74
N GLY A 171 4.82 -21.77 21.13
CA GLY A 171 6.01 -20.94 20.97
C GLY A 171 6.88 -21.29 19.75
N SER A 172 6.47 -22.25 18.91
CA SER A 172 7.19 -22.64 17.71
C SER A 172 7.08 -21.58 16.63
N ILE A 173 8.20 -20.96 16.28
CA ILE A 173 8.30 -19.97 15.18
C ILE A 173 8.08 -20.63 13.82
N ASP A 174 8.61 -21.82 13.61
CA ASP A 174 8.45 -22.51 12.33
C ASP A 174 6.98 -22.88 12.07
N ALA A 175 6.26 -23.32 13.08
CA ALA A 175 4.83 -23.62 12.96
C ALA A 175 3.99 -22.34 12.76
N GLU A 176 4.35 -21.24 13.43
CA GLU A 176 3.74 -19.92 13.20
C GLU A 176 3.93 -19.48 11.74
N LEU A 177 5.17 -19.52 11.22
CA LEU A 177 5.48 -19.12 9.86
C LEU A 177 4.79 -19.98 8.81
N GLU A 178 4.71 -21.28 9.03
CA GLU A 178 3.98 -22.18 8.12
C GLU A 178 2.47 -21.89 8.15
N HIS A 179 1.89 -21.63 9.33
CA HIS A 179 0.50 -21.20 9.45
C HIS A 179 0.25 -19.87 8.69
N VAL A 180 1.12 -18.87 8.87
CA VAL A 180 1.02 -17.61 8.15
C VAL A 180 1.10 -17.84 6.64
N ARG A 181 2.04 -18.67 6.19
CA ARG A 181 2.22 -19.01 4.79
C ARG A 181 0.97 -19.66 4.18
N GLN A 182 0.43 -20.69 4.83
CA GLN A 182 -0.75 -21.41 4.37
C GLN A 182 -1.99 -20.50 4.33
N SER A 183 -2.18 -19.69 5.36
CA SER A 183 -3.28 -18.73 5.40
C SER A 183 -3.21 -17.68 4.28
N ILE A 184 -2.00 -17.22 3.96
CA ILE A 184 -1.81 -16.28 2.82
C ILE A 184 -2.06 -16.97 1.48
N ILE A 185 -1.69 -18.23 1.31
CA ILE A 185 -2.04 -19.00 0.10
C ILE A 185 -3.56 -19.03 -0.07
N GLU A 186 -4.26 -19.55 0.93
CA GLU A 186 -5.69 -19.84 0.87
C GLU A 186 -6.56 -18.59 0.80
N HIS A 187 -6.25 -17.58 1.61
CA HIS A 187 -7.16 -16.44 1.76
C HIS A 187 -6.73 -15.19 0.98
N VAL A 188 -5.52 -15.18 0.44
CA VAL A 188 -5.01 -14.01 -0.29
C VAL A 188 -4.60 -14.36 -1.72
N VAL A 189 -3.68 -15.28 -1.93
CA VAL A 189 -3.13 -15.55 -3.27
C VAL A 189 -4.15 -16.23 -4.17
N GLU A 190 -4.71 -17.36 -3.74
CA GLU A 190 -5.66 -18.16 -4.54
C GLU A 190 -6.98 -17.43 -4.80
N VAL A 191 -7.38 -16.52 -3.91
CA VAL A 191 -8.59 -15.69 -4.08
C VAL A 191 -8.35 -14.50 -5.01
N THR A 192 -7.10 -14.12 -5.21
CA THR A 192 -6.76 -12.85 -5.88
C THR A 192 -6.21 -13.05 -7.29
N ILE A 193 -5.36 -14.05 -7.47
CA ILE A 193 -4.69 -14.32 -8.74
C ILE A 193 -5.43 -15.47 -9.43
N PRO A 194 -5.96 -15.26 -10.65
CA PRO A 194 -6.55 -16.33 -11.44
C PRO A 194 -5.56 -17.51 -11.58
N GLN A 195 -6.05 -18.72 -11.37
CA GLN A 195 -5.19 -19.91 -11.33
C GLN A 195 -4.51 -20.17 -12.68
N GLU A 196 -5.16 -19.82 -13.78
CA GLU A 196 -4.61 -19.92 -15.13
C GLU A 196 -3.41 -18.99 -15.38
N LEU A 197 -3.25 -17.95 -14.55
CA LEU A 197 -2.09 -17.07 -14.61
C LEU A 197 -0.89 -17.60 -13.86
N LEU A 198 -1.06 -18.49 -12.90
CA LEU A 198 0.04 -19.03 -12.11
C LEU A 198 0.81 -20.06 -12.95
N LEU A 199 2.11 -19.84 -13.18
CA LEU A 199 2.96 -20.85 -13.82
C LEU A 199 3.05 -22.10 -12.93
N PRO A 200 3.19 -23.32 -13.50
CA PRO A 200 3.20 -24.56 -12.73
C PRO A 200 4.25 -24.61 -11.61
N ASN A 201 5.34 -23.87 -11.78
CA ASN A 201 6.45 -23.82 -10.82
C ASN A 201 6.65 -22.39 -10.27
N TYR A 202 5.58 -21.60 -10.18
CA TYR A 202 5.69 -20.25 -9.63
C TYR A 202 6.23 -20.29 -8.19
N LYS A 203 6.97 -19.26 -7.83
CA LYS A 203 7.54 -19.14 -6.49
C LYS A 203 6.63 -18.28 -5.63
N LEU A 204 6.31 -18.77 -4.44
CA LEU A 204 5.64 -17.97 -3.42
C LEU A 204 6.57 -17.75 -2.23
N ILE A 205 6.83 -16.50 -1.92
CA ILE A 205 7.64 -16.08 -0.79
C ILE A 205 6.75 -15.29 0.17
N VAL A 206 6.46 -15.85 1.33
CA VAL A 206 5.73 -15.19 2.40
C VAL A 206 6.68 -14.91 3.55
N ASN A 207 6.79 -13.65 3.98
CA ASN A 207 7.69 -13.21 5.04
C ASN A 207 9.11 -13.79 4.87
N GLY A 208 9.70 -13.56 3.71
CA GLY A 208 10.96 -14.21 3.28
C GLY A 208 12.17 -13.95 4.17
N THR A 209 12.13 -12.93 5.03
CA THR A 209 13.16 -12.64 6.04
C THR A 209 12.92 -13.34 7.38
N GLY A 210 11.83 -14.09 7.50
CA GLY A 210 11.40 -14.75 8.73
C GLY A 210 10.23 -14.04 9.41
N ARG A 211 10.20 -14.12 10.73
CA ARG A 211 9.11 -13.58 11.55
C ARG A 211 8.98 -12.06 11.42
N PHE A 212 7.78 -11.60 11.11
CA PHE A 212 7.45 -10.18 10.99
C PHE A 212 6.35 -9.81 12.00
N ALA A 213 6.72 -9.83 13.27
CA ALA A 213 5.81 -9.56 14.39
C ALA A 213 6.15 -8.27 15.14
N ASP A 214 7.39 -7.81 15.04
CA ASP A 214 7.77 -6.54 15.63
C ASP A 214 7.24 -5.38 14.78
N PRO A 215 6.62 -4.38 15.40
CA PRO A 215 6.06 -3.26 14.67
C PRO A 215 7.13 -2.51 13.89
N GLY A 216 6.90 -2.34 12.59
CA GLY A 216 7.76 -1.52 11.73
C GLY A 216 7.37 -0.04 11.75
N GLY A 217 6.12 0.22 12.07
CA GLY A 217 5.48 1.52 11.91
C GLY A 217 5.25 1.87 10.43
N PRO A 218 4.47 2.90 10.17
CA PRO A 218 4.24 3.41 8.81
C PRO A 218 5.47 4.14 8.28
#